data_ab4420e39be1bdf44e60200e05cc083c
#
_entry.id   ab4420e39be1bdf44e60200e05cc083c
#
_cell.length_a   1.000
_cell.length_b   1.000
_cell.length_c   1.000
_cell.angle_alpha   90.00
_cell.angle_beta   90.00
_cell.angle_gamma   90.00
#
_symmetry.space_group_name_H-M   'P 1'
#
loop_
_entity.id
_entity.type
_entity.pdbx_description
1 polymer ?
#
loop_
_entity_poly.entity_id
_entity_poly.type
_entity_poly.pdbx_seq_one_letter_code
_entity_poly.pdbx_strand_id
1 'polypeptide(L)'
;LKKPTLEDLLPGGETYRIAENKWYQWYGDAACLELGIDSIKGIWAVNGVGAKAGENFTVITLKEANKLLAEKELGKLRNFYSAKTINTPHSAVIGILLQVDPLLLLNTGKYRVLIDWKKKELIWNQPCPAQAANEDWNEVSRHLAYTLNNNLYVMTNDGQTRQVTTEAEGIVCGQSVHRNEFGINKGTYWSPQGNLLAFYRMDESMVTQYPLVDITARIGELNNVRYPMAGMTSHKVTV
;
A
#
# COMPACT_ATOMS: atom_id res chain seq x y z
N LEU A 1 23.11 6.28 37.97
CA LEU A 1 22.84 5.99 36.56
C LEU A 1 23.73 4.80 36.15
N LYS A 2 23.15 3.69 35.72
CA LYS A 2 23.86 2.53 35.18
C LYS A 2 24.52 2.95 33.86
N LYS A 3 25.81 2.68 33.68
CA LYS A 3 26.47 2.89 32.39
C LYS A 3 25.96 1.83 31.41
N PRO A 4 25.57 2.20 30.17
CA PRO A 4 25.16 1.21 29.17
C PRO A 4 26.32 0.29 28.80
N THR A 5 26.06 -0.99 28.64
CA THR A 5 27.00 -1.98 28.13
C THR A 5 26.81 -2.12 26.61
N LEU A 6 27.73 -2.84 25.96
CA LEU A 6 27.57 -3.12 24.51
C LEU A 6 26.32 -3.95 24.23
N GLU A 7 25.98 -4.89 25.10
CA GLU A 7 24.77 -5.72 25.03
C GLU A 7 23.52 -4.89 25.14
N ASP A 8 23.51 -3.81 25.93
CA ASP A 8 22.37 -2.90 26.05
C ASP A 8 22.11 -2.13 24.75
N LEU A 9 23.12 -1.98 23.89
CA LEU A 9 23.05 -1.24 22.61
C LEU A 9 22.73 -2.14 21.41
N LEU A 10 22.80 -3.46 21.58
CA LEU A 10 22.47 -4.41 20.50
C LEU A 10 20.96 -4.60 20.37
N PRO A 11 20.45 -4.83 19.15
CA PRO A 11 19.03 -5.16 18.94
C PRO A 11 18.65 -6.40 19.77
N GLY A 12 17.65 -6.25 20.63
CA GLY A 12 17.19 -7.34 21.53
C GLY A 12 17.74 -7.27 22.96
N GLY A 13 18.58 -6.30 23.30
CA GLY A 13 19.02 -6.04 24.67
C GLY A 13 17.84 -5.75 25.60
N GLU A 14 17.85 -6.30 26.82
CA GLU A 14 16.72 -6.20 27.75
C GLU A 14 16.57 -4.80 28.39
N THR A 15 17.66 -4.04 28.49
CA THR A 15 17.73 -2.83 29.32
C THR A 15 17.13 -1.59 28.62
N TYR A 16 17.18 -1.53 27.30
CA TYR A 16 16.67 -0.40 26.50
C TYR A 16 15.77 -0.92 25.38
N ARG A 17 14.66 -1.56 25.76
CA ARG A 17 13.62 -1.87 24.78
C ARG A 17 12.96 -0.56 24.34
N ILE A 18 13.21 -0.16 23.10
CA ILE A 18 12.40 0.85 22.44
C ILE A 18 11.00 0.25 22.35
N ALA A 19 10.01 0.96 22.90
CA ALA A 19 8.62 0.56 22.73
C ALA A 19 8.34 0.41 21.23
N GLU A 20 7.89 -0.78 20.81
CA GLU A 20 7.52 -1.00 19.43
C GLU A 20 6.42 -0.01 19.05
N ASN A 21 6.64 0.75 17.99
CA ASN A 21 5.60 1.58 17.41
C ASN A 21 4.54 0.67 16.85
N LYS A 22 3.43 0.54 17.55
CA LYS A 22 2.28 -0.20 17.07
C LYS A 22 1.57 0.62 16.01
N TRP A 23 1.29 0.01 14.86
CA TRP A 23 0.50 0.64 13.82
C TRP A 23 -0.97 0.54 14.18
N TYR A 24 -1.64 1.72 14.18
CA TYR A 24 -3.07 1.83 14.39
C TYR A 24 -3.74 2.38 13.15
N GLN A 25 -4.90 1.86 12.81
CA GLN A 25 -5.77 2.41 11.79
C GLN A 25 -7.12 2.75 12.41
N TRP A 26 -7.62 3.95 12.14
CA TRP A 26 -8.94 4.35 12.63
C TRP A 26 -10.04 3.48 12.03
N TYR A 27 -10.99 3.11 12.87
CA TYR A 27 -12.22 2.43 12.52
C TYR A 27 -13.41 3.21 13.11
N GLY A 28 -14.02 4.07 12.29
CA GLY A 28 -15.00 5.05 12.75
C GLY A 28 -14.43 6.03 13.78
N ASP A 29 -15.31 6.57 14.62
CA ASP A 29 -14.96 7.61 15.60
C ASP A 29 -14.62 7.04 16.99
N ALA A 30 -14.90 5.75 17.23
CA ALA A 30 -14.88 5.17 18.58
C ALA A 30 -13.86 4.04 18.78
N ALA A 31 -13.17 3.61 17.73
CA ALA A 31 -12.20 2.53 17.82
C ALA A 31 -11.04 2.71 16.85
N CYS A 32 -9.92 2.05 17.15
CA CYS A 32 -8.84 1.84 16.21
C CYS A 32 -8.53 0.34 16.09
N LEU A 33 -8.04 -0.07 14.93
CA LEU A 33 -7.56 -1.42 14.72
C LEU A 33 -6.04 -1.45 14.87
N GLU A 34 -5.57 -2.38 15.67
CA GLU A 34 -4.16 -2.70 15.85
C GLU A 34 -3.80 -3.85 14.92
N LEU A 35 -2.84 -3.61 14.01
CA LEU A 35 -2.34 -4.63 13.10
C LEU A 35 -1.05 -5.22 13.68
N GLY A 36 -0.99 -6.53 13.87
CA GLY A 36 0.24 -7.15 14.35
C GLY A 36 0.07 -8.53 14.95
N ILE A 37 1.07 -8.92 15.72
CA ILE A 37 1.08 -10.18 16.48
C ILE A 37 0.44 -9.92 17.84
N ASP A 38 -0.54 -10.72 18.21
CA ASP A 38 -0.90 -10.87 19.63
C ASP A 38 0.30 -11.49 20.35
N SER A 39 1.08 -10.66 21.03
CA SER A 39 2.30 -11.07 21.71
C SER A 39 2.05 -12.08 22.87
N ILE A 40 0.83 -12.14 23.37
CA ILE A 40 0.46 -13.05 24.47
C ILE A 40 0.16 -14.44 23.93
N LYS A 41 -0.50 -14.54 22.77
CA LYS A 41 -0.92 -15.82 22.18
C LYS A 41 -0.02 -16.31 21.04
N GLY A 42 0.94 -15.47 20.58
CA GLY A 42 1.78 -15.78 19.42
C GLY A 42 0.99 -15.92 18.10
N ILE A 43 -0.24 -15.41 18.07
CA ILE A 43 -1.16 -15.54 16.93
C ILE A 43 -1.25 -14.20 16.22
N TRP A 44 -1.00 -14.18 14.92
CA TRP A 44 -1.27 -13.03 14.10
C TRP A 44 -2.76 -12.72 14.07
N ALA A 45 -3.13 -11.50 14.43
CA ALA A 45 -4.50 -11.04 14.45
C ALA A 45 -4.60 -9.54 14.16
N VAL A 46 -5.78 -9.13 13.70
CA VAL A 46 -6.24 -7.75 13.75
C VAL A 46 -7.09 -7.62 15.00
N ASN A 47 -6.74 -6.70 15.87
CA ASN A 47 -7.45 -6.43 17.11
C ASN A 47 -8.07 -5.05 17.06
N GLY A 48 -9.25 -4.90 17.62
CA GLY A 48 -9.90 -3.61 17.84
C GLY A 48 -9.62 -3.13 19.26
N VAL A 49 -9.29 -1.86 19.37
CA VAL A 49 -9.12 -1.14 20.64
C VAL A 49 -10.20 -0.08 20.72
N GLY A 50 -11.15 -0.24 21.63
CA GLY A 50 -12.22 0.71 21.86
C GLY A 50 -11.76 1.97 22.58
N ALA A 51 -12.54 3.04 22.47
CA ALA A 51 -12.26 4.33 23.13
C ALA A 51 -12.33 4.22 24.68
N LYS A 52 -13.07 3.27 25.20
CA LYS A 52 -13.15 3.01 26.64
C LYS A 52 -12.20 1.90 27.04
N ALA A 53 -11.58 2.06 28.19
CA ALA A 53 -10.68 1.06 28.75
C ALA A 53 -11.39 -0.30 28.89
N GLY A 54 -10.77 -1.36 28.35
CA GLY A 54 -11.28 -2.72 28.41
C GLY A 54 -12.20 -3.15 27.26
N GLU A 55 -12.52 -2.28 26.31
CA GLU A 55 -13.28 -2.61 25.10
C GLU A 55 -12.40 -3.14 23.96
N ASN A 56 -11.59 -4.15 24.26
CA ASN A 56 -10.75 -4.79 23.25
C ASN A 56 -11.47 -6.01 22.66
N PHE A 57 -11.41 -6.17 21.33
CA PHE A 57 -12.00 -7.30 20.64
C PHE A 57 -11.08 -7.80 19.52
N THR A 58 -11.15 -9.07 19.21
CA THR A 58 -10.45 -9.63 18.04
C THR A 58 -11.31 -9.45 16.81
N VAL A 59 -10.77 -8.76 15.81
CA VAL A 59 -11.43 -8.57 14.51
C VAL A 59 -11.38 -9.86 13.71
N ILE A 60 -10.15 -10.32 13.44
CA ILE A 60 -9.92 -11.57 12.71
C ILE A 60 -8.52 -12.10 13.00
N THR A 61 -8.42 -13.42 13.15
CA THR A 61 -7.13 -14.11 13.25
C THR A 61 -6.60 -14.49 11.87
N LEU A 62 -5.27 -14.68 11.77
CA LEU A 62 -4.64 -15.13 10.53
C LEU A 62 -5.17 -16.49 10.07
N LYS A 63 -5.53 -17.38 11.00
CA LYS A 63 -6.12 -18.67 10.71
C LYS A 63 -7.50 -18.55 10.06
N GLU A 64 -8.37 -17.68 10.60
CA GLU A 64 -9.70 -17.41 10.05
C GLU A 64 -9.61 -16.77 8.66
N ALA A 65 -8.78 -15.74 8.49
CA ALA A 65 -8.56 -15.09 7.21
C ALA A 65 -8.09 -16.10 6.15
N ASN A 66 -7.09 -16.92 6.48
CA ASN A 66 -6.60 -17.92 5.56
C ASN A 66 -7.61 -19.03 5.24
N LYS A 67 -8.53 -19.33 6.14
CA LYS A 67 -9.63 -20.24 5.83
C LYS A 67 -10.58 -19.67 4.77
N LEU A 68 -10.98 -18.39 4.91
CA LEU A 68 -11.80 -17.71 3.91
C LEU A 68 -11.13 -17.63 2.53
N LEU A 69 -9.82 -17.35 2.52
CA LEU A 69 -9.03 -17.28 1.28
C LEU A 69 -8.92 -18.65 0.59
N ALA A 70 -8.76 -19.71 1.36
CA ALA A 70 -8.62 -21.08 0.83
C ALA A 70 -9.91 -21.56 0.13
N GLU A 71 -11.09 -21.16 0.60
CA GLU A 71 -12.38 -21.50 0.01
C GLU A 71 -12.54 -21.00 -1.44
N LYS A 72 -11.77 -19.99 -1.83
CA LYS A 72 -11.78 -19.37 -3.17
C LYS A 72 -10.42 -19.43 -3.87
N GLU A 73 -9.48 -20.18 -3.35
CA GLU A 73 -8.11 -20.34 -3.91
C GLU A 73 -7.34 -19.01 -4.10
N LEU A 74 -7.61 -18.01 -3.24
CA LEU A 74 -7.08 -16.64 -3.35
C LEU A 74 -5.68 -16.47 -2.76
N GLY A 75 -4.96 -17.55 -2.50
CA GLY A 75 -3.63 -17.52 -1.92
C GLY A 75 -3.66 -17.56 -0.39
N LYS A 76 -2.55 -17.17 0.24
CA LYS A 76 -2.37 -17.25 1.70
C LYS A 76 -1.68 -16.01 2.23
N LEU A 77 -2.17 -15.48 3.35
CA LEU A 77 -1.50 -14.44 4.11
C LEU A 77 -0.43 -15.03 5.03
N ARG A 78 0.69 -14.33 5.13
CA ARG A 78 1.75 -14.62 6.12
C ARG A 78 1.59 -13.76 7.39
N ASN A 79 1.03 -12.57 7.25
CA ASN A 79 0.78 -11.59 8.29
C ASN A 79 -0.29 -10.59 7.83
N PHE A 80 -0.59 -9.57 8.65
CA PHE A 80 -1.54 -8.51 8.33
C PHE A 80 -0.90 -7.14 8.07
N TYR A 81 0.40 -7.04 7.82
CA TYR A 81 1.05 -5.74 7.61
C TYR A 81 0.50 -4.93 6.42
N SER A 82 -0.05 -5.60 5.42
CA SER A 82 -0.71 -4.97 4.29
C SER A 82 -2.23 -4.83 4.43
N ALA A 83 -2.79 -5.19 5.58
CA ALA A 83 -4.22 -5.06 5.83
C ALA A 83 -4.59 -3.58 5.98
N LYS A 84 -5.73 -3.19 5.42
CA LYS A 84 -6.24 -1.82 5.46
C LYS A 84 -7.73 -1.82 5.78
N THR A 85 -8.14 -0.94 6.72
CA THR A 85 -9.56 -0.66 6.94
C THR A 85 -10.12 0.15 5.77
N ILE A 86 -11.34 -0.16 5.37
CA ILE A 86 -12.07 0.63 4.39
C ILE A 86 -13.07 1.48 5.14
N ASN A 87 -12.85 2.77 5.13
CA ASN A 87 -13.72 3.77 5.74
C ASN A 87 -14.51 4.48 4.63
N THR A 88 -15.44 3.80 3.99
CA THR A 88 -16.36 4.48 3.07
C THR A 88 -17.35 5.31 3.89
N PRO A 89 -17.37 6.64 3.74
CA PRO A 89 -18.40 7.43 4.38
C PRO A 89 -19.74 7.11 3.71
N HIS A 90 -20.59 6.35 4.37
CA HIS A 90 -22.00 6.37 4.03
C HIS A 90 -22.50 7.79 4.33
N SER A 91 -23.02 8.44 3.31
CA SER A 91 -23.62 9.78 3.26
C SER A 91 -23.77 10.43 4.62
N ALA A 92 -22.94 11.43 4.90
CA ALA A 92 -23.07 12.26 6.10
C ALA A 92 -24.44 12.96 6.10
N VAL A 93 -25.41 12.33 6.71
CA VAL A 93 -26.58 13.05 7.22
C VAL A 93 -26.12 13.63 8.54
N ILE A 94 -26.06 14.95 8.60
CA ILE A 94 -25.66 15.75 9.76
C ILE A 94 -26.31 15.18 11.03
N GLY A 95 -25.48 14.67 11.95
CA GLY A 95 -25.90 14.29 13.31
C GLY A 95 -26.09 12.81 13.61
N ILE A 96 -25.78 11.88 12.70
CA ILE A 96 -25.81 10.43 12.98
C ILE A 96 -24.38 9.91 13.01
N LEU A 97 -24.05 9.16 14.07
CA LEU A 97 -22.81 8.39 14.21
C LEU A 97 -22.48 7.68 12.89
N LEU A 98 -21.32 7.99 12.31
CA LEU A 98 -20.82 7.36 11.09
C LEU A 98 -20.74 5.85 11.31
N GLN A 99 -21.70 5.13 10.76
CA GLN A 99 -21.65 3.67 10.75
C GLN A 99 -20.62 3.25 9.69
N VAL A 100 -19.46 2.83 10.15
CA VAL A 100 -18.39 2.34 9.27
C VAL A 100 -18.64 0.89 8.95
N ASP A 101 -18.56 0.54 7.67
CA ASP A 101 -18.67 -0.85 7.24
C ASP A 101 -17.53 -1.69 7.85
N PRO A 102 -17.81 -2.90 8.35
CA PRO A 102 -16.82 -3.78 8.95
C PRO A 102 -15.95 -4.44 7.87
N LEU A 103 -15.34 -3.62 7.00
CA LEU A 103 -14.58 -4.09 5.86
C LEU A 103 -13.08 -4.00 6.10
N LEU A 104 -12.38 -5.04 5.72
CA LEU A 104 -10.92 -5.14 5.77
C LEU A 104 -10.40 -5.56 4.40
N LEU A 105 -9.54 -4.73 3.82
CA LEU A 105 -8.80 -5.05 2.60
C LEU A 105 -7.53 -5.83 2.97
N LEU A 106 -7.35 -6.98 2.35
CA LEU A 106 -6.20 -7.85 2.49
C LEU A 106 -5.46 -7.96 1.16
N ASN A 107 -4.15 -8.12 1.21
CA ASN A 107 -3.34 -8.38 0.03
C ASN A 107 -2.54 -9.67 0.22
N THR A 108 -2.82 -10.68 -0.60
CA THR A 108 -2.13 -11.97 -0.57
C THR A 108 -0.88 -12.02 -1.47
N GLY A 109 -0.58 -10.91 -2.18
CA GLY A 109 0.44 -10.85 -3.22
C GLY A 109 -0.06 -11.33 -4.59
N LYS A 110 -1.11 -12.16 -4.63
CA LYS A 110 -1.78 -12.60 -5.86
C LYS A 110 -3.13 -11.91 -6.07
N TYR A 111 -3.80 -11.62 -4.97
CA TYR A 111 -5.14 -11.00 -4.97
C TYR A 111 -5.24 -9.91 -3.90
N ARG A 112 -5.99 -8.86 -4.22
CA ARG A 112 -6.63 -7.99 -3.24
C ARG A 112 -7.96 -8.59 -2.89
N VAL A 113 -8.25 -8.65 -1.61
CA VAL A 113 -9.45 -9.31 -1.10
C VAL A 113 -10.12 -8.41 -0.08
N LEU A 114 -11.42 -8.19 -0.24
CA LEU A 114 -12.23 -7.46 0.72
C LEU A 114 -13.09 -8.43 1.51
N ILE A 115 -12.99 -8.39 2.83
CA ILE A 115 -13.78 -9.21 3.73
C ILE A 115 -14.67 -8.36 4.63
N ASP A 116 -15.88 -8.82 4.89
CA ASP A 116 -16.67 -8.37 6.04
C ASP A 116 -16.23 -9.20 7.25
N TRP A 117 -15.49 -8.56 8.16
CA TRP A 117 -14.92 -9.27 9.29
C TRP A 117 -15.95 -9.59 10.38
N LYS A 118 -17.10 -8.90 10.45
CA LYS A 118 -18.19 -9.24 11.38
C LYS A 118 -18.94 -10.48 10.92
N LYS A 119 -19.26 -10.56 9.62
CA LYS A 119 -19.92 -11.72 9.04
C LYS A 119 -18.98 -12.88 8.76
N LYS A 120 -17.65 -12.63 8.76
CA LYS A 120 -16.62 -13.59 8.33
C LYS A 120 -16.84 -14.07 6.90
N GLU A 121 -17.15 -13.14 6.00
CA GLU A 121 -17.45 -13.40 4.59
C GLU A 121 -16.49 -12.65 3.67
N LEU A 122 -16.17 -13.29 2.55
CA LEU A 122 -15.44 -12.67 1.45
C LEU A 122 -16.45 -11.92 0.56
N ILE A 123 -16.30 -10.60 0.47
CA ILE A 123 -17.19 -9.70 -0.26
C ILE A 123 -16.75 -9.50 -1.71
N TRP A 124 -15.43 -9.41 -1.93
CA TRP A 124 -14.86 -9.08 -3.23
C TRP A 124 -13.41 -9.50 -3.32
N ASN A 125 -12.95 -9.77 -4.54
CA ASN A 125 -11.54 -9.98 -4.82
C ASN A 125 -11.16 -9.45 -6.21
N GLN A 126 -9.89 -9.12 -6.38
CA GLN A 126 -9.28 -8.66 -7.62
C GLN A 126 -7.88 -9.22 -7.74
N PRO A 127 -7.45 -9.74 -8.90
CA PRO A 127 -6.09 -10.18 -9.08
C PRO A 127 -5.10 -9.02 -8.96
N CYS A 128 -3.91 -9.27 -8.43
CA CYS A 128 -2.81 -8.33 -8.47
C CYS A 128 -2.05 -8.53 -9.79
N PRO A 129 -1.91 -7.50 -10.63
CA PRO A 129 -1.20 -7.64 -11.89
C PRO A 129 0.27 -7.98 -11.66
N ALA A 130 0.79 -8.95 -12.39
CA ALA A 130 2.21 -9.30 -12.30
C ALA A 130 3.08 -8.12 -12.74
N GLN A 131 4.17 -7.89 -12.02
CA GLN A 131 5.14 -6.80 -12.30
C GLN A 131 4.55 -5.38 -12.22
N ALA A 132 3.33 -5.22 -11.72
CA ALA A 132 2.75 -3.90 -11.49
C ALA A 132 3.59 -3.10 -10.49
N ALA A 133 3.79 -1.82 -10.80
CA ALA A 133 4.40 -0.85 -9.91
C ALA A 133 3.48 0.37 -9.73
N ASN A 134 3.78 1.21 -8.75
CA ASN A 134 3.06 2.46 -8.49
C ASN A 134 1.54 2.29 -8.40
N GLU A 135 1.13 1.26 -7.68
CA GLU A 135 -0.28 0.90 -7.52
C GLU A 135 -1.04 1.96 -6.69
N ASP A 136 -2.16 2.43 -7.25
CA ASP A 136 -3.08 3.38 -6.62
C ASP A 136 -4.52 2.84 -6.72
N TRP A 137 -5.05 2.34 -5.62
CA TRP A 137 -6.37 1.73 -5.55
C TRP A 137 -7.39 2.72 -4.98
N ASN A 138 -8.52 2.87 -5.68
CA ASN A 138 -9.64 3.68 -5.21
C ASN A 138 -10.63 2.84 -4.40
N GLU A 139 -10.94 3.28 -3.19
CA GLU A 139 -11.81 2.55 -2.26
C GLU A 139 -13.28 2.48 -2.70
N VAL A 140 -13.76 3.51 -3.39
CA VAL A 140 -15.16 3.62 -3.81
C VAL A 140 -15.43 2.81 -5.07
N SER A 141 -14.69 3.08 -6.13
CA SER A 141 -14.87 2.38 -7.41
C SER A 141 -14.23 0.98 -7.42
N ARG A 142 -13.28 0.71 -6.51
CA ARG A 142 -12.42 -0.49 -6.49
C ARG A 142 -11.60 -0.65 -7.76
N HIS A 143 -11.37 0.46 -8.48
CA HIS A 143 -10.46 0.50 -9.60
C HIS A 143 -9.02 0.61 -9.10
N LEU A 144 -8.09 0.03 -9.84
CA LEU A 144 -6.66 0.07 -9.59
C LEU A 144 -5.96 0.74 -10.76
N ALA A 145 -5.26 1.85 -10.50
CA ALA A 145 -4.25 2.37 -11.41
C ALA A 145 -2.89 1.75 -11.08
N TYR A 146 -2.11 1.40 -12.08
CA TYR A 146 -0.76 0.86 -11.89
C TYR A 146 0.10 1.09 -13.13
N THR A 147 1.40 0.97 -13.00
CA THR A 147 2.33 1.14 -14.11
C THR A 147 3.03 -0.16 -14.50
N LEU A 148 3.26 -0.34 -15.80
CA LEU A 148 4.12 -1.36 -16.39
C LEU A 148 4.98 -0.70 -17.47
N ASN A 149 6.30 -0.90 -17.42
CA ASN A 149 7.23 -0.37 -18.42
C ASN A 149 6.98 1.13 -18.74
N ASN A 150 6.85 1.95 -17.71
CA ASN A 150 6.58 3.39 -17.79
C ASN A 150 5.22 3.80 -18.37
N ASN A 151 4.34 2.87 -18.70
CA ASN A 151 2.98 3.15 -19.15
C ASN A 151 1.95 2.91 -18.05
N LEU A 152 0.86 3.66 -18.11
CA LEU A 152 -0.24 3.62 -17.16
C LEU A 152 -1.32 2.63 -17.62
N TYR A 153 -1.81 1.85 -16.68
CA TYR A 153 -2.90 0.89 -16.82
C TYR A 153 -3.96 1.12 -15.76
N VAL A 154 -5.19 0.78 -16.07
CA VAL A 154 -6.30 0.74 -15.11
C VAL A 154 -6.94 -0.65 -15.16
N MET A 155 -7.11 -1.25 -13.99
CA MET A 155 -7.91 -2.44 -13.80
C MET A 155 -9.22 -2.05 -13.12
N THR A 156 -10.33 -2.44 -13.70
CA THR A 156 -11.67 -2.21 -13.14
C THR A 156 -11.99 -3.18 -12.01
N ASN A 157 -13.05 -2.93 -11.28
CA ASN A 157 -13.44 -3.74 -10.12
C ASN A 157 -13.76 -5.22 -10.44
N ASP A 158 -14.10 -5.52 -11.69
CA ASP A 158 -14.32 -6.87 -12.22
C ASP A 158 -13.04 -7.55 -12.74
N GLY A 159 -11.90 -6.89 -12.61
CA GLY A 159 -10.58 -7.42 -13.01
C GLY A 159 -10.22 -7.20 -14.47
N GLN A 160 -11.04 -6.50 -15.27
CA GLN A 160 -10.68 -6.15 -16.64
C GLN A 160 -9.60 -5.07 -16.64
N THR A 161 -8.59 -5.24 -17.47
CA THR A 161 -7.45 -4.34 -17.57
C THR A 161 -7.49 -3.56 -18.89
N ARG A 162 -7.25 -2.26 -18.81
CA ARG A 162 -7.09 -1.37 -19.94
C ARG A 162 -5.76 -0.61 -19.86
N GLN A 163 -4.99 -0.61 -20.92
CA GLN A 163 -3.86 0.29 -21.07
C GLN A 163 -4.36 1.71 -21.36
N VAL A 164 -3.91 2.69 -20.56
CA VAL A 164 -4.32 4.08 -20.66
C VAL A 164 -3.37 4.87 -21.55
N THR A 165 -2.06 4.61 -21.42
CA THR A 165 -1.03 5.29 -22.20
C THR A 165 -0.21 4.30 -23.02
N THR A 166 0.19 4.73 -24.23
CA THR A 166 1.12 4.01 -25.09
C THR A 166 2.16 5.03 -25.56
N GLU A 167 3.21 5.18 -24.78
CA GLU A 167 4.22 6.23 -24.98
C GLU A 167 5.55 5.63 -25.47
N ALA A 168 6.32 6.49 -26.17
CA ALA A 168 7.65 6.14 -26.61
C ALA A 168 8.65 6.06 -25.46
N GLU A 169 9.83 5.51 -25.72
CA GLU A 169 10.93 5.49 -24.77
C GLU A 169 11.30 6.92 -24.32
N GLY A 170 11.54 7.08 -23.03
CA GLY A 170 11.82 8.37 -22.40
C GLY A 170 10.60 9.14 -21.95
N ILE A 171 9.38 8.59 -22.13
CA ILE A 171 8.17 9.10 -21.51
C ILE A 171 7.72 8.18 -20.39
N VAL A 172 7.45 8.77 -19.24
CA VAL A 172 7.06 8.05 -18.02
C VAL A 172 5.69 8.55 -17.57
N CYS A 173 4.73 7.65 -17.41
CA CYS A 173 3.37 7.98 -17.01
C CYS A 173 3.01 7.35 -15.65
N GLY A 174 2.24 8.08 -14.82
CA GLY A 174 1.68 7.56 -13.58
C GLY A 174 2.69 7.31 -12.46
N GLN A 175 3.89 7.83 -12.57
CA GLN A 175 4.92 7.68 -11.56
C GLN A 175 5.18 9.01 -10.82
N SER A 176 5.70 8.91 -9.58
CA SER A 176 6.14 10.08 -8.83
C SER A 176 7.21 10.86 -9.59
N VAL A 177 7.08 12.17 -9.58
CA VAL A 177 8.12 13.10 -10.03
C VAL A 177 9.04 13.45 -8.86
N HIS A 178 10.21 14.04 -9.15
CA HIS A 178 11.19 14.46 -8.14
C HIS A 178 11.67 13.34 -7.18
N ARG A 179 11.59 12.07 -7.60
CA ARG A 179 12.08 10.91 -6.83
C ARG A 179 11.59 10.89 -5.38
N ASN A 180 10.29 11.15 -5.18
CA ASN A 180 9.63 11.23 -3.86
C ASN A 180 10.09 12.40 -2.97
N GLU A 181 10.75 13.39 -3.53
CA GLU A 181 11.06 14.64 -2.82
C GLU A 181 9.83 15.55 -2.72
N PHE A 182 9.85 16.53 -1.84
CA PHE A 182 8.78 17.51 -1.60
C PHE A 182 7.42 16.87 -1.21
N GLY A 183 7.42 15.66 -0.67
CA GLY A 183 6.20 14.92 -0.34
C GLY A 183 5.43 14.36 -1.54
N ILE A 184 5.99 14.43 -2.75
CA ILE A 184 5.39 13.85 -3.97
C ILE A 184 5.82 12.38 -4.06
N ASN A 185 4.99 11.49 -3.55
CA ASN A 185 5.28 10.06 -3.44
C ASN A 185 4.47 9.17 -4.38
N LYS A 186 3.59 9.75 -5.21
CA LYS A 186 2.82 9.03 -6.22
C LYS A 186 2.61 9.88 -7.47
N GLY A 187 2.20 9.25 -8.56
CA GLY A 187 1.98 9.91 -9.86
C GLY A 187 0.58 9.76 -10.41
N THR A 188 -0.37 9.24 -9.62
CA THR A 188 -1.76 9.04 -10.00
C THR A 188 -2.68 9.58 -8.91
N TYR A 189 -3.83 10.16 -9.30
CA TYR A 189 -4.76 10.81 -8.38
C TYR A 189 -6.20 10.53 -8.84
N TRP A 190 -6.89 9.67 -8.13
CA TRP A 190 -8.30 9.39 -8.36
C TRP A 190 -9.19 10.53 -7.87
N SER A 191 -10.25 10.80 -8.63
CA SER A 191 -11.38 11.58 -8.08
C SER A 191 -12.00 10.84 -6.89
N PRO A 192 -12.70 11.52 -5.97
CA PRO A 192 -13.32 10.86 -4.81
C PRO A 192 -14.27 9.72 -5.18
N GLN A 193 -14.97 9.84 -6.31
CA GLN A 193 -15.87 8.79 -6.83
C GLN A 193 -15.15 7.70 -7.63
N GLY A 194 -13.87 7.87 -7.94
CA GLY A 194 -13.07 6.92 -8.71
C GLY A 194 -13.45 6.79 -10.19
N ASN A 195 -14.14 7.79 -10.75
CA ASN A 195 -14.53 7.82 -12.16
C ASN A 195 -13.59 8.64 -13.03
N LEU A 196 -12.72 9.45 -12.44
CA LEU A 196 -11.67 10.21 -13.11
C LEU A 196 -10.32 9.90 -12.50
N LEU A 197 -9.28 9.87 -13.32
CA LEU A 197 -7.90 9.64 -12.92
C LEU A 197 -7.01 10.73 -13.55
N ALA A 198 -6.42 11.57 -12.70
CA ALA A 198 -5.34 12.47 -13.10
C ALA A 198 -3.99 11.76 -12.88
N PHE A 199 -3.01 12.02 -13.75
CA PHE A 199 -1.69 11.41 -13.62
C PHE A 199 -0.59 12.30 -14.18
N TYR A 200 0.62 12.14 -13.66
CA TYR A 200 1.80 12.79 -14.22
C TYR A 200 2.27 12.07 -15.48
N ARG A 201 2.52 12.86 -16.53
CA ARG A 201 3.25 12.47 -17.74
C ARG A 201 4.57 13.22 -17.74
N MET A 202 5.67 12.51 -17.59
CA MET A 202 7.02 13.05 -17.52
C MET A 202 7.79 12.71 -18.79
N ASP A 203 8.20 13.74 -19.54
CA ASP A 203 9.08 13.60 -20.69
C ASP A 203 10.53 13.74 -20.23
N GLU A 204 11.26 12.65 -20.31
CA GLU A 204 12.69 12.55 -20.02
C GLU A 204 13.52 12.33 -21.30
N SER A 205 12.93 12.42 -22.49
CA SER A 205 13.62 12.10 -23.75
C SER A 205 14.85 12.96 -23.98
N MET A 206 14.82 14.22 -23.49
CA MET A 206 15.92 15.17 -23.59
C MET A 206 16.94 15.08 -22.43
N VAL A 207 16.64 14.27 -21.41
CA VAL A 207 17.52 14.16 -20.22
C VAL A 207 18.72 13.29 -20.55
N THR A 208 19.90 13.75 -20.18
CA THR A 208 21.16 13.02 -20.37
C THR A 208 21.14 11.68 -19.64
N GLN A 209 21.62 10.65 -20.32
CA GLN A 209 21.86 9.36 -19.68
C GLN A 209 23.16 9.38 -18.90
N TYR A 210 23.07 9.07 -17.62
CA TYR A 210 24.22 8.96 -16.73
C TYR A 210 24.55 7.50 -16.48
N PRO A 211 25.79 7.04 -16.75
CA PRO A 211 26.17 5.65 -16.56
C PRO A 211 26.40 5.35 -15.07
N LEU A 212 25.67 4.37 -14.55
CA LEU A 212 25.92 3.76 -13.25
C LEU A 212 26.55 2.39 -13.46
N VAL A 213 27.57 2.07 -12.68
CA VAL A 213 28.16 0.73 -12.69
C VAL A 213 27.47 -0.13 -11.65
N ASP A 214 26.86 -1.23 -12.08
CA ASP A 214 26.39 -2.25 -11.16
C ASP A 214 27.60 -3.10 -10.70
N ILE A 215 28.02 -2.85 -9.46
CA ILE A 215 29.14 -3.55 -8.83
C ILE A 215 28.72 -4.89 -8.20
N THR A 216 27.43 -5.22 -8.16
CA THR A 216 26.93 -6.50 -7.63
C THR A 216 27.07 -7.62 -8.67
N ALA A 217 27.12 -7.27 -9.94
CA ALA A 217 27.44 -8.22 -11.02
C ALA A 217 28.88 -8.69 -10.92
N ARG A 218 29.16 -9.94 -11.28
CA ARG A 218 30.51 -10.53 -11.25
C ARG A 218 31.51 -9.76 -12.15
N ILE A 219 31.02 -9.25 -13.25
CA ILE A 219 31.73 -8.31 -14.14
C ILE A 219 30.87 -7.06 -14.12
N GLY A 220 31.43 -5.91 -13.79
CA GLY A 220 30.69 -4.66 -13.71
C GLY A 220 29.89 -4.37 -14.99
N GLU A 221 28.61 -4.17 -14.85
CA GLU A 221 27.69 -3.81 -15.94
C GLU A 221 27.32 -2.33 -15.87
N LEU A 222 27.19 -1.69 -17.05
CA LEU A 222 26.72 -0.30 -17.11
C LEU A 222 25.19 -0.27 -17.14
N ASN A 223 24.61 0.42 -16.17
CA ASN A 223 23.18 0.73 -16.14
C ASN A 223 23.01 2.24 -16.36
N ASN A 224 22.52 2.64 -17.52
CA ASN A 224 22.29 4.03 -17.85
C ASN A 224 20.95 4.50 -17.26
N VAL A 225 21.01 5.57 -16.47
CA VAL A 225 19.82 6.22 -15.91
C VAL A 225 19.71 7.65 -16.42
N ARG A 226 18.51 8.12 -16.71
CA ARG A 226 18.28 9.52 -17.07
C ARG A 226 18.43 10.37 -15.82
N TYR A 227 19.41 11.28 -15.83
CA TYR A 227 19.73 12.13 -14.69
C TYR A 227 20.05 13.56 -15.15
N PRO A 228 19.21 14.55 -14.76
CA PRO A 228 19.47 15.95 -15.09
C PRO A 228 20.57 16.52 -14.20
N MET A 229 21.82 16.48 -14.70
CA MET A 229 22.96 17.08 -14.00
C MET A 229 22.84 18.60 -13.98
N ALA A 230 23.53 19.24 -13.02
CA ALA A 230 23.55 20.68 -12.88
C ALA A 230 23.97 21.38 -14.21
N GLY A 231 23.16 22.36 -14.64
CA GLY A 231 23.36 23.09 -15.90
C GLY A 231 22.90 22.34 -17.17
N MET A 232 22.39 21.13 -17.06
CA MET A 232 21.84 20.35 -18.19
C MET A 232 20.31 20.39 -18.23
N THR A 233 19.75 19.97 -19.36
CA THR A 233 18.30 19.93 -19.55
C THR A 233 17.65 18.92 -18.61
N SER A 234 16.63 19.39 -17.89
CA SER A 234 15.79 18.55 -17.03
C SER A 234 14.56 18.02 -17.77
N HIS A 235 13.87 17.07 -17.17
CA HIS A 235 12.60 16.54 -17.65
C HIS A 235 11.47 17.59 -17.63
N LYS A 236 10.44 17.35 -18.42
CA LYS A 236 9.24 18.18 -18.48
C LYS A 236 8.02 17.37 -18.02
N VAL A 237 7.30 17.90 -17.03
CA VAL A 237 6.12 17.24 -16.45
C VAL A 237 4.85 17.94 -16.88
N THR A 238 3.82 17.16 -17.23
CA THR A 238 2.44 17.59 -17.46
C THR A 238 1.48 16.69 -16.70
N VAL A 239 0.24 17.17 -16.55
CA VAL A 239 -0.88 16.41 -15.97
C VAL A 239 -1.92 16.16 -17.05
#